data_35821bdfdafaad9feeb4f7f2acdf856e
#
_entry.id   35821bdfdafaad9feeb4f7f2acdf856e
#
_cell.length_a   1.000
_cell.length_b   1.000
_cell.length_c   1.000
_cell.angle_alpha   90.00
_cell.angle_beta   90.00
_cell.angle_gamma   90.00
#
_symmetry.space_group_name_H-M   'P 1'
#
loop_
_entity.id
_entity.type
_entity.pdbx_description
1 polymer ?
#
loop_
_entity_poly.entity_id
_entity_poly.type
_entity_poly.pdbx_seq_one_letter_code
_entity_poly.pdbx_strand_id
1 'polypeptide(L)'
;MDELYRKLLAQLEEGQDTVLAFITEWDGSIPRTTGAYMLVGREGRIFGTIGGGNLEYQAVLHAQELVQEKKSEYREYDLGTGEGKGLGMVCGGRVKVCFYFMNGAHGEAESLAQALAAQEQYRSYWIFFALGGTGIRVLEKEAWEMLPAAQEKAGHCRILELDGKTYYAEEFCYDGKVYLFGGGHLAQELVPVLHHLDFCCIVLDD
;
A
#
# COMPACT_ATOMS: atom_id res chain seq x y z
N MET A 1 -7.88 2.09 -1.24
CA MET A 1 -6.70 1.91 -2.10
C MET A 1 -6.87 2.54 -3.48
N ASP A 2 -8.04 2.55 -4.07
CA ASP A 2 -8.30 3.18 -5.39
C ASP A 2 -7.75 4.60 -5.51
N GLU A 3 -8.02 5.45 -4.53
CA GLU A 3 -7.58 6.84 -4.56
C GLU A 3 -6.05 6.97 -4.51
N LEU A 4 -5.35 6.12 -3.75
CA LEU A 4 -3.88 6.07 -3.72
C LEU A 4 -3.33 5.74 -5.09
N TYR A 5 -3.82 4.65 -5.71
CA TYR A 5 -3.31 4.20 -7.01
C TYR A 5 -3.65 5.17 -8.13
N ARG A 6 -4.83 5.81 -8.11
CA ARG A 6 -5.18 6.86 -9.08
C ARG A 6 -4.27 8.08 -8.95
N LYS A 7 -3.98 8.53 -7.73
CA LYS A 7 -3.04 9.64 -7.50
C LYS A 7 -1.62 9.28 -7.91
N LEU A 8 -1.16 8.07 -7.58
CA LEU A 8 0.15 7.58 -7.97
C LEU A 8 0.27 7.48 -9.49
N LEU A 9 -0.72 6.88 -10.17
CA LEU A 9 -0.75 6.76 -11.62
C LEU A 9 -0.70 8.14 -12.29
N ALA A 10 -1.50 9.09 -11.82
CA ALA A 10 -1.48 10.47 -12.35
C ALA A 10 -0.09 11.11 -12.23
N GLN A 11 0.60 10.94 -11.09
CA GLN A 11 1.97 11.45 -10.93
C GLN A 11 2.94 10.81 -11.93
N LEU A 12 2.83 9.49 -12.15
CA LEU A 12 3.73 8.79 -13.08
C LEU A 12 3.44 9.15 -14.55
N GLU A 13 2.17 9.34 -14.92
CA GLU A 13 1.76 9.80 -16.25
C GLU A 13 2.22 11.24 -16.56
N GLU A 14 2.28 12.09 -15.53
CA GLU A 14 2.84 13.43 -15.62
C GLU A 14 4.38 13.46 -15.60
N GLY A 15 5.04 12.30 -15.50
CA GLY A 15 6.50 12.16 -15.42
C GLY A 15 7.08 12.69 -14.11
N GLN A 16 6.28 12.71 -13.04
CA GLN A 16 6.72 13.17 -11.73
C GLN A 16 7.44 12.06 -10.97
N ASP A 17 8.58 12.42 -10.38
CA ASP A 17 9.30 11.57 -9.45
C ASP A 17 8.53 11.48 -8.12
N THR A 18 8.25 10.28 -7.62
CA THR A 18 7.51 10.03 -6.38
C THR A 18 8.15 8.95 -5.51
N VAL A 19 7.86 8.99 -4.24
CA VAL A 19 8.17 7.91 -3.27
C VAL A 19 6.89 7.43 -2.62
N LEU A 20 6.64 6.13 -2.70
CA LEU A 20 5.62 5.44 -1.93
C LEU A 20 6.26 4.88 -0.66
N ALA A 21 5.88 5.42 0.49
CA ALA A 21 6.31 4.94 1.79
C ALA A 21 5.28 3.99 2.38
N PHE A 22 5.70 2.81 2.85
CA PHE A 22 4.83 1.82 3.49
C PHE A 22 5.54 1.00 4.56
N ILE A 23 4.78 0.52 5.55
CA ILE A 23 5.29 -0.26 6.66
C ILE A 23 5.42 -1.72 6.21
N THR A 24 6.64 -2.27 6.31
CA THR A 24 6.94 -3.67 5.97
C THR A 24 7.01 -4.58 7.18
N GLU A 25 7.52 -4.07 8.30
CA GLU A 25 7.71 -4.81 9.54
C GLU A 25 7.45 -3.89 10.73
N TRP A 26 7.00 -4.46 11.84
CA TRP A 26 6.80 -3.72 13.06
C TRP A 26 6.96 -4.59 14.31
N ASP A 27 7.28 -3.95 15.44
CA ASP A 27 7.37 -4.56 16.75
C ASP A 27 6.80 -3.62 17.82
N GLY A 28 6.10 -4.19 18.79
CA GLY A 28 5.47 -3.43 19.86
C GLY A 28 4.20 -2.66 19.45
N SER A 29 3.89 -1.60 20.19
CA SER A 29 2.71 -0.76 19.94
C SER A 29 3.01 0.32 18.91
N ILE A 30 2.26 0.33 17.83
CA ILE A 30 2.42 1.28 16.72
C ILE A 30 1.07 1.86 16.29
N PRO A 31 1.04 3.06 15.68
CA PRO A 31 -0.22 3.69 15.28
C PRO A 31 -0.87 3.04 14.06
N ARG A 32 -0.10 2.45 13.16
CA ARG A 32 -0.57 1.71 11.98
C ARG A 32 0.38 0.58 11.64
N THR A 33 -0.15 -0.51 11.07
CA THR A 33 0.57 -1.73 10.68
C THR A 33 0.83 -1.78 9.16
N THR A 34 1.28 -2.93 8.66
CA THR A 34 1.32 -3.24 7.22
C THR A 34 -0.01 -2.88 6.53
N GLY A 35 0.06 -2.47 5.26
CA GLY A 35 -1.10 -1.94 4.53
C GLY A 35 -1.35 -0.43 4.75
N ALA A 36 -0.51 0.26 5.54
CA ALA A 36 -0.50 1.71 5.63
C ALA A 36 0.48 2.29 4.60
N TYR A 37 -0.03 3.18 3.76
CA TYR A 37 0.70 3.80 2.65
C TYR A 37 0.67 5.31 2.71
N MET A 38 1.77 5.94 2.27
CA MET A 38 1.89 7.38 2.12
C MET A 38 2.63 7.71 0.83
N LEU A 39 2.01 8.49 -0.04
CA LEU A 39 2.60 8.97 -1.29
C LEU A 39 3.22 10.35 -1.06
N VAL A 40 4.47 10.50 -1.43
CA VAL A 40 5.25 11.74 -1.28
C VAL A 40 5.86 12.11 -2.63
N GLY A 41 5.71 13.38 -3.00
CA GLY A 41 6.37 13.99 -4.14
C GLY A 41 7.39 15.04 -3.69
N ARG A 42 7.87 15.83 -4.64
CA ARG A 42 8.88 16.88 -4.38
C ARG A 42 8.39 17.92 -3.37
N GLU A 43 7.12 18.31 -3.44
CA GLU A 43 6.52 19.35 -2.58
C GLU A 43 6.07 18.81 -1.20
N GLY A 44 6.14 17.49 -0.97
CA GLY A 44 5.72 16.85 0.27
C GLY A 44 4.71 15.73 0.07
N ARG A 45 3.92 15.47 1.11
CA ARG A 45 2.92 14.42 1.10
C ARG A 45 1.76 14.76 0.14
N ILE A 46 1.51 13.84 -0.80
CA ILE A 46 0.40 13.92 -1.77
C ILE A 46 -0.84 13.22 -1.22
N PHE A 47 -0.67 12.02 -0.61
CA PHE A 47 -1.80 11.21 -0.14
C PHE A 47 -1.39 10.21 0.95
N GLY A 48 -2.37 9.75 1.72
CA GLY A 48 -2.23 8.65 2.66
C GLY A 48 -1.48 9.00 3.95
N THR A 49 -1.20 8.00 4.78
CA THR A 49 -0.53 8.15 6.08
C THR A 49 0.07 6.83 6.54
N ILE A 50 1.23 6.88 7.19
CA ILE A 50 1.87 5.72 7.84
C ILE A 50 1.75 5.75 9.38
N GLY A 51 0.89 6.62 9.93
CA GLY A 51 0.60 6.63 11.36
C GLY A 51 0.56 8.01 12.02
N GLY A 52 0.87 9.08 11.30
CA GLY A 52 0.82 10.44 11.81
C GLY A 52 1.96 10.83 12.76
N GLY A 53 1.85 11.99 13.35
CA GLY A 53 2.80 12.50 14.33
C GLY A 53 4.23 12.68 13.82
N ASN A 54 5.20 12.49 14.72
CA ASN A 54 6.61 12.67 14.40
C ASN A 54 7.15 11.64 13.42
N LEU A 55 6.63 10.40 13.44
CA LEU A 55 6.98 9.37 12.46
C LEU A 55 6.69 9.87 11.04
N GLU A 56 5.47 10.33 10.78
CA GLU A 56 5.07 10.81 9.47
C GLU A 56 5.86 12.04 9.04
N TYR A 57 6.08 12.99 9.94
CA TYR A 57 6.89 14.17 9.66
C TYR A 57 8.31 13.80 9.20
N GLN A 58 9.01 12.94 9.94
CA GLN A 58 10.35 12.47 9.59
C GLN A 58 10.36 11.66 8.29
N ALA A 59 9.34 10.83 8.08
CA ALA A 59 9.20 10.03 6.88
C ALA A 59 8.95 10.89 5.63
N VAL A 60 8.17 11.97 5.73
CA VAL A 60 7.96 12.91 4.62
C VAL A 60 9.27 13.60 4.23
N LEU A 61 10.03 14.11 5.21
CA LEU A 61 11.32 14.76 4.95
C LEU A 61 12.29 13.80 4.25
N HIS A 62 12.40 12.58 4.77
CA HIS A 62 13.27 11.57 4.17
C HIS A 62 12.80 11.15 2.76
N ALA A 63 11.50 10.98 2.56
CA ALA A 63 10.95 10.67 1.23
C ALA A 63 11.26 11.78 0.20
N GLN A 64 11.20 13.05 0.60
CA GLN A 64 11.57 14.18 -0.28
C GLN A 64 13.05 14.15 -0.67
N GLU A 65 13.96 13.78 0.25
CA GLU A 65 15.38 13.56 -0.07
C GLU A 65 15.53 12.44 -1.10
N LEU A 66 14.82 11.31 -0.92
CA LEU A 66 14.86 10.17 -1.82
C LEU A 66 14.25 10.45 -3.21
N VAL A 67 13.23 11.31 -3.28
CA VAL A 67 12.71 11.82 -4.57
C VAL A 67 13.81 12.56 -5.35
N GLN A 68 14.62 13.38 -4.67
CA GLN A 68 15.72 14.11 -5.30
C GLN A 68 16.88 13.18 -5.71
N GLU A 69 17.20 12.21 -4.86
CA GLU A 69 18.27 11.23 -5.08
C GLU A 69 17.86 10.09 -6.03
N LYS A 70 16.57 9.99 -6.37
CA LYS A 70 16.00 8.97 -7.27
C LYS A 70 16.31 7.55 -6.82
N LYS A 71 16.18 7.27 -5.53
CA LYS A 71 16.47 5.95 -4.96
C LYS A 71 15.41 5.47 -3.98
N SER A 72 15.33 4.15 -3.85
CA SER A 72 14.55 3.46 -2.81
C SER A 72 15.43 3.13 -1.62
N GLU A 73 14.87 3.17 -0.42
CA GLU A 73 15.58 2.88 0.83
C GLU A 73 14.65 2.23 1.85
N TYR A 74 15.23 1.48 2.80
CA TYR A 74 14.57 1.06 4.04
C TYR A 74 15.07 1.88 5.20
N ARG A 75 14.15 2.27 6.08
CA ARG A 75 14.51 2.95 7.31
C ARG A 75 13.73 2.40 8.50
N GLU A 76 14.44 2.14 9.58
CA GLU A 76 13.84 1.77 10.86
C GLU A 76 13.65 3.02 11.73
N TYR A 77 12.47 3.11 12.35
CA TYR A 77 12.14 4.17 13.29
C TYR A 77 11.81 3.56 14.65
N ASP A 78 12.46 4.04 15.68
CA ASP A 78 12.10 3.80 17.07
C ASP A 78 11.11 4.88 17.51
N LEU A 79 9.89 4.49 17.87
CA LEU A 79 8.82 5.43 18.24
C LEU A 79 8.90 5.84 19.71
N GLY A 80 9.69 5.14 20.52
CA GLY A 80 9.75 5.31 21.97
C GLY A 80 10.24 6.68 22.43
N THR A 81 10.11 6.89 23.73
CA THR A 81 10.58 8.10 24.46
C THR A 81 11.99 7.92 25.04
N GLY A 82 12.71 6.84 24.68
CA GLY A 82 14.04 6.51 25.20
C GLY A 82 15.07 7.61 24.97
N GLU A 83 15.99 7.79 25.92
CA GLU A 83 17.00 8.84 25.92
C GLU A 83 17.81 8.86 24.61
N GLY A 84 17.54 9.83 23.75
CA GLY A 84 18.40 10.28 22.66
C GLY A 84 18.21 9.61 21.29
N LYS A 85 17.30 8.64 21.08
CA LYS A 85 17.13 7.96 19.78
C LYS A 85 15.68 7.74 19.34
N GLY A 86 14.69 7.85 20.20
CA GLY A 86 13.29 7.63 19.86
C GLY A 86 12.60 8.89 19.34
N LEU A 87 11.52 8.70 18.57
CA LEU A 87 10.71 9.81 18.04
C LEU A 87 9.83 10.51 19.10
N GLY A 88 9.90 10.07 20.37
CA GLY A 88 9.15 10.67 21.48
C GLY A 88 7.64 10.42 21.39
N MET A 89 7.21 9.35 20.74
CA MET A 89 5.80 8.99 20.60
C MET A 89 5.34 8.10 21.76
N VAL A 90 4.06 8.24 22.14
CA VAL A 90 3.46 7.44 23.22
C VAL A 90 3.42 5.95 22.88
N CYS A 91 3.37 5.61 21.60
CA CYS A 91 3.22 4.23 21.13
C CYS A 91 4.42 3.33 21.44
N GLY A 92 5.64 3.85 21.48
CA GLY A 92 6.83 3.16 21.99
C GLY A 92 7.31 1.92 21.23
N GLY A 93 6.75 1.61 20.04
CA GLY A 93 7.17 0.49 19.20
C GLY A 93 8.26 0.86 18.19
N ARG A 94 8.61 -0.09 17.34
CA ARG A 94 9.51 0.10 16.19
C ARG A 94 8.80 -0.23 14.89
N VAL A 95 9.11 0.51 13.82
CA VAL A 95 8.59 0.26 12.48
C VAL A 95 9.72 0.31 11.46
N LYS A 96 9.66 -0.57 10.49
CA LYS A 96 10.51 -0.55 9.31
C LYS A 96 9.68 -0.08 8.12
N VAL A 97 10.07 1.03 7.55
CA VAL A 97 9.40 1.67 6.43
C VAL A 97 10.22 1.44 5.18
N CYS A 98 9.57 0.93 4.13
CA CYS A 98 10.09 0.94 2.78
C CYS A 98 9.71 2.27 2.13
N PHE A 99 10.70 2.95 1.57
CA PHE A 99 10.54 4.12 0.72
C PHE A 99 10.83 3.68 -0.71
N TYR A 100 9.79 3.54 -1.50
CA TYR A 100 9.86 2.98 -2.84
C TYR A 100 9.78 4.10 -3.88
N PHE A 101 10.91 4.41 -4.52
CA PHE A 101 10.98 5.43 -5.57
C PHE A 101 10.38 4.93 -6.89
N MET A 102 9.60 5.77 -7.55
CA MET A 102 8.97 5.52 -8.85
C MET A 102 8.98 6.77 -9.72
N ASN A 103 9.12 6.57 -11.02
CA ASN A 103 9.05 7.64 -12.02
C ASN A 103 8.40 7.19 -13.35
N GLY A 104 7.74 6.05 -13.37
CA GLY A 104 7.09 5.49 -14.56
C GLY A 104 8.04 4.82 -15.57
N ALA A 105 9.36 4.83 -15.34
CA ALA A 105 10.34 4.34 -16.31
C ALA A 105 10.42 2.79 -16.39
N HIS A 106 9.84 2.08 -15.43
CA HIS A 106 9.99 0.62 -15.28
C HIS A 106 8.65 -0.15 -15.39
N GLY A 107 7.66 0.42 -16.09
CA GLY A 107 6.35 -0.20 -16.27
C GLY A 107 5.44 -0.11 -15.05
N GLU A 108 5.77 0.74 -14.06
CA GLU A 108 4.98 0.90 -12.85
C GLU A 108 3.56 1.39 -13.16
N ALA A 109 3.41 2.31 -14.12
CA ALA A 109 2.11 2.85 -14.52
C ALA A 109 1.20 1.74 -15.09
N GLU A 110 1.73 0.84 -15.92
CA GLU A 110 0.98 -0.29 -16.47
C GLU A 110 0.53 -1.27 -15.37
N SER A 111 1.44 -1.61 -14.44
CA SER A 111 1.12 -2.48 -13.30
C SER A 111 0.06 -1.86 -12.39
N LEU A 112 0.13 -0.56 -12.12
CA LEU A 112 -0.88 0.14 -11.32
C LEU A 112 -2.24 0.21 -12.03
N ALA A 113 -2.25 0.43 -13.34
CA ALA A 113 -3.48 0.40 -14.13
C ALA A 113 -4.12 -1.00 -14.09
N GLN A 114 -3.32 -2.07 -14.13
CA GLN A 114 -3.80 -3.44 -13.95
C GLN A 114 -4.41 -3.65 -12.55
N ALA A 115 -3.77 -3.16 -11.49
CA ALA A 115 -4.30 -3.23 -10.14
C ALA A 115 -5.63 -2.48 -10.00
N LEU A 116 -5.71 -1.25 -10.54
CA LEU A 116 -6.95 -0.47 -10.57
C LEU A 116 -8.07 -1.19 -11.32
N ALA A 117 -7.80 -1.76 -12.48
CA ALA A 117 -8.78 -2.52 -13.24
C ALA A 117 -9.28 -3.77 -12.48
N ALA A 118 -8.42 -4.42 -11.72
CA ALA A 118 -8.81 -5.53 -10.85
C ALA A 118 -9.72 -5.02 -9.70
N GLN A 119 -9.38 -3.89 -9.07
CA GLN A 119 -10.20 -3.28 -8.02
C GLN A 119 -11.59 -2.89 -8.52
N GLU A 120 -11.70 -2.20 -9.66
CA GLU A 120 -12.97 -1.79 -10.26
C GLU A 120 -13.89 -2.96 -10.59
N GLN A 121 -13.31 -4.14 -10.84
CA GLN A 121 -14.03 -5.38 -11.12
C GLN A 121 -14.18 -6.28 -9.88
N TYR A 122 -13.77 -5.81 -8.69
CA TYR A 122 -13.75 -6.60 -7.46
C TYR A 122 -13.06 -7.96 -7.63
N ARG A 123 -11.95 -7.99 -8.37
CA ARG A 123 -11.10 -9.19 -8.53
C ARG A 123 -9.95 -9.14 -7.54
N SER A 124 -9.74 -10.25 -6.83
CA SER A 124 -8.62 -10.40 -5.89
C SER A 124 -7.29 -10.49 -6.66
N TYR A 125 -6.28 -9.81 -6.16
CA TYR A 125 -4.95 -9.77 -6.76
C TYR A 125 -3.85 -9.62 -5.71
N TRP A 126 -2.62 -9.92 -6.12
CA TRP A 126 -1.41 -9.62 -5.38
C TRP A 126 -0.63 -8.51 -6.08
N ILE A 127 -0.10 -7.56 -5.31
CA ILE A 127 0.85 -6.56 -5.79
C ILE A 127 2.22 -6.82 -5.17
N PHE A 128 3.27 -6.71 -5.98
CA PHE A 128 4.65 -6.99 -5.61
C PHE A 128 5.51 -5.79 -5.89
N PHE A 129 6.20 -5.29 -4.89
CA PHE A 129 7.20 -4.22 -4.99
C PHE A 129 8.58 -4.83 -4.91
N ALA A 130 9.39 -4.72 -5.96
CA ALA A 130 10.73 -5.29 -6.02
C ALA A 130 11.67 -4.59 -5.03
N LEU A 131 12.14 -5.30 -4.02
CA LEU A 131 13.02 -4.78 -2.98
C LEU A 131 14.49 -4.82 -3.44
N GLY A 132 15.19 -3.67 -3.36
CA GLY A 132 16.56 -3.53 -3.89
C GLY A 132 16.65 -3.38 -5.41
N GLY A 133 15.52 -3.15 -6.07
CA GLY A 133 15.40 -2.93 -7.50
C GLY A 133 14.28 -1.96 -7.83
N THR A 134 13.79 -2.02 -9.05
CA THR A 134 12.67 -1.23 -9.56
C THR A 134 11.62 -2.14 -10.20
N GLY A 135 10.40 -1.64 -10.31
CA GLY A 135 9.27 -2.32 -10.94
C GLY A 135 8.28 -2.89 -9.95
N ILE A 136 7.03 -2.77 -10.32
CA ILE A 136 5.87 -3.34 -9.64
C ILE A 136 5.37 -4.51 -10.51
N ARG A 137 4.89 -5.56 -9.89
CA ARG A 137 4.22 -6.67 -10.56
C ARG A 137 2.86 -6.89 -9.93
N VAL A 138 1.86 -7.14 -10.74
CA VAL A 138 0.51 -7.50 -10.29
C VAL A 138 0.17 -8.89 -10.82
N LEU A 139 -0.34 -9.75 -9.95
CA LEU A 139 -0.84 -11.07 -10.32
C LEU A 139 -2.26 -11.22 -9.80
N GLU A 140 -3.16 -11.66 -10.66
CA GLU A 140 -4.49 -12.08 -10.23
C GLU A 140 -4.39 -13.35 -9.36
N LYS A 141 -5.38 -13.59 -8.51
CA LYS A 141 -5.38 -14.67 -7.52
C LYS A 141 -5.05 -16.02 -8.13
N GLU A 142 -5.65 -16.35 -9.27
CA GLU A 142 -5.45 -17.63 -9.96
C GLU A 142 -4.00 -17.80 -10.42
N ALA A 143 -3.40 -16.75 -10.94
CA ALA A 143 -1.99 -16.77 -11.37
C ALA A 143 -1.03 -16.89 -10.19
N TRP A 144 -1.35 -16.23 -9.06
CA TRP A 144 -0.58 -16.36 -7.82
C TRP A 144 -0.64 -17.78 -7.26
N GLU A 145 -1.84 -18.40 -7.17
CA GLU A 145 -2.05 -19.73 -6.61
C GLU A 145 -1.28 -20.84 -7.36
N MET A 146 -0.89 -20.60 -8.61
CA MET A 146 -0.05 -21.52 -9.39
C MET A 146 1.44 -21.46 -9.02
N LEU A 147 1.88 -20.48 -8.25
CA LEU A 147 3.28 -20.32 -7.88
C LEU A 147 3.63 -21.12 -6.63
N PRO A 148 4.85 -21.74 -6.55
CA PRO A 148 5.29 -22.44 -5.36
C PRO A 148 5.24 -21.58 -4.08
N ALA A 149 5.56 -20.29 -4.20
CA ALA A 149 5.50 -19.34 -3.09
C ALA A 149 4.11 -19.16 -2.48
N ALA A 150 3.04 -19.45 -3.23
CA ALA A 150 1.66 -19.38 -2.72
C ALA A 150 1.33 -20.51 -1.73
N GLN A 151 2.09 -21.61 -1.75
CA GLN A 151 1.87 -22.76 -0.86
C GLN A 151 2.25 -22.47 0.60
N GLU A 152 3.05 -21.46 0.85
CA GLU A 152 3.43 -21.05 2.19
C GLU A 152 2.28 -20.28 2.85
N LYS A 153 1.81 -20.76 3.98
CA LYS A 153 0.80 -20.05 4.79
C LYS A 153 1.42 -18.77 5.37
N ALA A 154 1.07 -17.64 4.83
CA ALA A 154 1.47 -16.32 5.32
C ALA A 154 0.27 -15.38 5.33
N GLY A 155 0.38 -14.28 6.08
CA GLY A 155 -0.64 -13.23 6.08
C GLY A 155 -0.77 -12.50 4.74
N HIS A 156 -1.69 -11.52 4.70
CA HIS A 156 -1.96 -10.72 3.49
C HIS A 156 -0.76 -9.86 3.03
N CYS A 157 0.25 -9.67 3.87
CA CYS A 157 1.48 -8.94 3.55
C CYS A 157 2.69 -9.79 3.93
N ARG A 158 3.69 -9.87 3.05
CA ARG A 158 4.93 -10.63 3.31
C ARG A 158 6.09 -10.20 2.43
N ILE A 159 7.30 -10.52 2.90
CA ILE A 159 8.51 -10.48 2.06
C ILE A 159 8.76 -11.89 1.54
N LEU A 160 9.00 -12.03 0.25
CA LEU A 160 9.25 -13.33 -0.40
C LEU A 160 10.24 -13.20 -1.56
N GLU A 161 10.80 -14.32 -1.97
CA GLU A 161 11.63 -14.43 -3.18
C GLU A 161 10.81 -15.00 -4.34
N LEU A 162 10.88 -14.34 -5.49
CA LEU A 162 10.26 -14.77 -6.73
C LEU A 162 11.21 -14.47 -7.90
N ASP A 163 11.50 -15.48 -8.72
CA ASP A 163 12.40 -15.36 -9.88
C ASP A 163 13.78 -14.77 -9.51
N GLY A 164 14.32 -15.11 -8.33
CA GLY A 164 15.62 -14.63 -7.83
C GLY A 164 15.65 -13.16 -7.39
N LYS A 165 14.48 -12.56 -7.18
CA LYS A 165 14.33 -11.20 -6.63
C LYS A 165 13.51 -11.24 -5.37
N THR A 166 13.85 -10.37 -4.43
CA THR A 166 13.07 -10.18 -3.20
C THR A 166 11.97 -9.15 -3.45
N TYR A 167 10.76 -9.45 -2.99
CA TYR A 167 9.60 -8.58 -3.09
C TYR A 167 8.94 -8.39 -1.73
N TYR A 168 8.44 -7.19 -1.49
CA TYR A 168 7.31 -7.01 -0.59
C TYR A 168 6.03 -7.28 -1.39
N ALA A 169 5.21 -8.18 -0.91
CA ALA A 169 3.98 -8.59 -1.57
C ALA A 169 2.78 -8.37 -0.65
N GLU A 170 1.70 -7.86 -1.21
CA GLU A 170 0.45 -7.63 -0.50
C GLU A 170 -0.74 -8.16 -1.29
N GLU A 171 -1.64 -8.84 -0.57
CA GLU A 171 -2.88 -9.38 -1.11
C GLU A 171 -4.02 -8.38 -0.95
N PHE A 172 -4.73 -8.15 -2.05
CA PHE A 172 -6.02 -7.47 -2.07
C PHE A 172 -7.12 -8.49 -2.36
N CYS A 173 -7.89 -8.82 -1.33
CA CYS A 173 -8.88 -9.87 -1.38
C CYS A 173 -10.29 -9.29 -1.41
N TYR A 174 -11.06 -9.65 -2.43
CA TYR A 174 -12.47 -9.31 -2.60
C TYR A 174 -13.39 -10.55 -2.46
N ASP A 175 -13.00 -11.54 -1.66
CA ASP A 175 -13.77 -12.77 -1.48
C ASP A 175 -15.10 -12.54 -0.73
N GLY A 176 -15.21 -11.43 0.01
CA GLY A 176 -16.41 -11.04 0.74
C GLY A 176 -17.36 -10.17 -0.09
N LYS A 177 -18.48 -10.74 -0.56
CA LYS A 177 -19.56 -10.00 -1.20
C LYS A 177 -20.70 -9.79 -0.23
N VAL A 178 -21.22 -8.56 -0.14
CA VAL A 178 -22.42 -8.23 0.63
C VAL A 178 -23.60 -8.12 -0.31
N TYR A 179 -24.59 -9.01 -0.14
CA TYR A 179 -25.82 -8.97 -0.91
C TYR A 179 -26.87 -8.21 -0.10
N LEU A 180 -27.39 -7.13 -0.65
CA LEU A 180 -28.45 -6.32 -0.07
C LEU A 180 -29.75 -6.58 -0.86
N PHE A 181 -30.74 -7.07 -0.18
CA PHE A 181 -32.07 -7.30 -0.76
C PHE A 181 -32.95 -6.12 -0.46
N GLY A 182 -33.26 -5.30 -1.50
CA GLY A 182 -33.95 -4.04 -1.45
C GLY A 182 -33.02 -2.84 -1.59
N GLY A 183 -33.31 -1.95 -2.57
CA GLY A 183 -32.56 -0.71 -2.86
C GLY A 183 -33.15 0.53 -2.17
N GLY A 184 -33.97 0.38 -1.15
CA GLY A 184 -34.60 1.47 -0.41
C GLY A 184 -33.61 2.33 0.37
N HIS A 185 -34.15 3.29 1.15
CA HIS A 185 -33.35 4.30 1.87
C HIS A 185 -32.23 3.69 2.73
N LEU A 186 -32.47 2.57 3.39
CA LEU A 186 -31.46 1.92 4.22
C LEU A 186 -30.27 1.41 3.37
N ALA A 187 -30.51 0.79 2.22
CA ALA A 187 -29.47 0.33 1.33
C ALA A 187 -28.68 1.50 0.74
N GLN A 188 -29.36 2.62 0.41
CA GLN A 188 -28.71 3.83 -0.12
C GLN A 188 -27.72 4.43 0.87
N GLU A 189 -28.02 4.40 2.18
CA GLU A 189 -27.09 4.84 3.23
C GLU A 189 -26.00 3.81 3.55
N LEU A 190 -26.32 2.53 3.47
CA LEU A 190 -25.40 1.45 3.86
C LEU A 190 -24.33 1.17 2.79
N VAL A 191 -24.67 1.24 1.51
CA VAL A 191 -23.73 0.99 0.40
C VAL A 191 -22.50 1.89 0.44
N PRO A 192 -22.60 3.23 0.64
CA PRO A 192 -21.43 4.09 0.77
C PRO A 192 -20.52 3.70 1.94
N VAL A 193 -21.09 3.29 3.08
CA VAL A 193 -20.32 2.86 4.26
C VAL A 193 -19.57 1.55 3.98
N LEU A 194 -20.25 0.57 3.39
CA LEU A 194 -19.64 -0.71 3.01
C LEU A 194 -18.55 -0.53 1.95
N HIS A 195 -18.80 0.35 0.97
CA HIS A 195 -17.79 0.68 -0.04
C HIS A 195 -16.57 1.38 0.57
N HIS A 196 -16.77 2.26 1.56
CA HIS A 196 -15.68 2.88 2.32
C HIS A 196 -14.85 1.86 3.10
N LEU A 197 -15.44 0.72 3.44
CA LEU A 197 -14.78 -0.42 4.10
C LEU A 197 -14.26 -1.48 3.10
N ASP A 198 -14.18 -1.14 1.82
CA ASP A 198 -13.73 -2.00 0.71
C ASP A 198 -14.57 -3.28 0.50
N PHE A 199 -15.84 -3.29 0.93
CA PHE A 199 -16.75 -4.39 0.60
C PHE A 199 -17.35 -4.26 -0.80
N CYS A 200 -17.39 -5.39 -1.52
CA CYS A 200 -18.16 -5.51 -2.76
C CYS A 200 -19.66 -5.65 -2.43
N CYS A 201 -20.46 -4.64 -2.79
CA CYS A 201 -21.91 -4.64 -2.55
C CYS A 201 -22.68 -4.99 -3.82
N ILE A 202 -23.60 -5.95 -3.72
CA ILE A 202 -24.55 -6.32 -4.77
C ILE A 202 -25.94 -6.01 -4.24
N VAL A 203 -26.59 -5.01 -4.81
CA VAL A 203 -27.98 -4.65 -4.47
C VAL A 203 -28.93 -5.35 -5.42
N LEU A 204 -29.89 -6.08 -4.86
CA LEU A 204 -30.94 -6.76 -5.57
C LEU A 204 -32.27 -6.10 -5.19
N ASP A 205 -32.94 -5.52 -6.18
CA ASP A 205 -34.23 -4.83 -6.04
C ASP A 205 -35.15 -5.21 -7.19
N ASP A 206 -36.46 -5.04 -7.01
CA ASP A 206 -37.48 -5.36 -8.03
C ASP A 206 -37.59 -4.30 -9.14
#